data_1df9957cdcd5039678ae6d9453c6d0cc
#
_entry.id   1df9957cdcd5039678ae6d9453c6d0cc
#
_cell.length_a   1.000
_cell.length_b   1.000
_cell.length_c   1.000
_cell.angle_alpha   90.00
_cell.angle_beta   90.00
_cell.angle_gamma   90.00
#
_symmetry.space_group_name_H-M   'P 1'
#
loop_
_entity.id
_entity.type
_entity.pdbx_description
1 polymer ?
#
loop_
_entity_poly.entity_id
_entity_poly.type
_entity_poly.pdbx_seq_one_letter_code
_entity_poly.pdbx_strand_id
1 'polypeptide(L)'
;LLKNYGIYHEKMGVFFDDEGNKIAFSGSNNETYMGMDVNYEAFDVFCSWENETDAKRANAKAEAFENIWNDLDPKISTYALPEVKESILQKYMRAKIDYDLFDEKDFEPSTDNMVADDNGSYDVKPFGARVPEDVNLHPYQVEAIDTWQKNDFRGIFDMATGTGKTYTGLGAIARLSEFLEDRLAVFIVCPYQHLVEQWKEYILRFGMNPIVGYGAIPAKQWKTRLSDAIRNQKLKVRKREFFCFVTTNATFSGEFVREQIRKIKGNALLVVDEAHNFGADYLRRLLSEKFNYRLALSATLNRHGDPEGTQALYDYFGDKCIEYTLDRAIEEEKLTKYKYYPVIVSLSEEERTAYADYSRQMKKCLMKGKNGKFKLSEKGKK
;
A
#
# COMPACT_ATOMS: atom_id res chain seq x y z
N LEU A 1 13.32 -5.51 19.53
CA LEU A 1 12.73 -6.73 18.96
C LEU A 1 11.37 -6.99 19.62
N LEU A 2 10.33 -7.28 18.84
CA LEU A 2 9.04 -7.70 19.42
C LEU A 2 9.15 -9.09 20.05
N LYS A 3 8.56 -9.27 21.24
CA LYS A 3 8.52 -10.57 21.94
C LYS A 3 7.54 -11.54 21.27
N ASN A 4 6.56 -11.01 20.50
CA ASN A 4 5.59 -11.76 19.71
C ASN A 4 5.71 -11.45 18.23
N TYR A 5 4.90 -12.08 17.37
CA TYR A 5 4.86 -11.80 15.94
C TYR A 5 4.40 -10.37 15.67
N GLY A 6 5.09 -9.65 14.80
CA GLY A 6 4.75 -8.31 14.37
C GLY A 6 5.97 -7.48 13.97
N ILE A 7 5.73 -6.25 13.51
CA ILE A 7 6.75 -5.26 13.19
C ILE A 7 6.54 -4.05 14.08
N TYR A 8 7.59 -3.62 14.79
CA TYR A 8 7.58 -2.31 15.44
C TYR A 8 7.87 -1.25 14.36
N HIS A 9 6.88 -0.40 14.09
CA HIS A 9 6.97 0.58 13.00
C HIS A 9 6.89 2.03 13.47
N GLU A 10 6.65 2.27 14.76
CA GLU A 10 6.65 3.62 15.31
C GLU A 10 8.08 4.18 15.33
N LYS A 11 8.24 5.42 14.87
CA LYS A 11 9.45 6.21 15.02
C LYS A 11 9.13 7.28 16.03
N MET A 12 9.77 7.21 17.18
CA MET A 12 9.60 8.16 18.27
C MET A 12 10.96 8.67 18.74
N GLY A 13 10.96 9.89 19.22
CA GLY A 13 12.11 10.48 19.85
C GLY A 13 11.67 11.52 20.88
N VAL A 14 12.59 11.78 21.82
CA VAL A 14 12.38 12.79 22.86
C VAL A 14 13.66 13.60 23.00
N PHE A 15 13.53 14.91 22.95
CA PHE A 15 14.60 15.84 23.28
C PHE A 15 14.34 16.48 24.64
N PHE A 16 15.39 16.68 25.40
CA PHE A 16 15.35 17.33 26.71
C PHE A 16 16.29 18.52 26.67
N ASP A 17 15.92 19.60 27.35
CA ASP A 17 16.81 20.70 27.66
C ASP A 17 17.24 20.68 29.14
N ASP A 18 18.17 21.56 29.49
CA ASP A 18 18.69 21.67 30.85
C ASP A 18 17.65 22.21 31.88
N GLU A 19 16.55 22.78 31.40
CA GLU A 19 15.46 23.29 32.22
C GLU A 19 14.37 22.24 32.47
N GLY A 20 14.51 21.03 31.87
CA GLY A 20 13.57 19.93 32.01
C GLY A 20 12.39 19.97 31.04
N ASN A 21 12.44 20.89 30.05
CA ASN A 21 11.46 20.90 28.97
C ASN A 21 11.68 19.71 28.04
N LYS A 22 10.60 19.29 27.38
CA LYS A 22 10.61 18.12 26.49
C LYS A 22 9.93 18.44 25.18
N ILE A 23 10.58 17.99 24.09
CA ILE A 23 9.93 17.83 22.79
C ILE A 23 9.84 16.34 22.52
N ALA A 24 8.65 15.82 22.40
CA ALA A 24 8.44 14.44 22.00
C ALA A 24 7.79 14.39 20.61
N PHE A 25 8.27 13.49 19.76
CA PHE A 25 7.66 13.26 18.47
C PHE A 25 7.41 11.76 18.24
N SER A 26 6.41 11.45 17.43
CA SER A 26 6.11 10.08 17.03
C SER A 26 5.39 10.09 15.69
N GLY A 27 5.72 9.13 14.83
CA GLY A 27 5.10 9.05 13.50
C GLY A 27 5.67 7.93 12.62
N SER A 28 5.43 8.05 11.33
CA SER A 28 5.87 7.10 10.30
C SER A 28 7.23 7.43 9.70
N ASN A 29 7.78 8.60 9.99
CA ASN A 29 9.00 9.13 9.36
C ASN A 29 10.21 8.23 9.62
N ASN A 30 10.84 7.76 8.54
CA ASN A 30 12.13 7.06 8.60
C ASN A 30 13.27 8.06 8.41
N GLU A 31 14.33 7.92 9.19
CA GLU A 31 15.58 8.68 9.02
C GLU A 31 16.34 8.24 7.76
N THR A 32 15.71 8.36 6.62
CA THR A 32 16.26 8.05 5.31
C THR A 32 16.06 9.22 4.39
N TYR A 33 16.94 9.37 3.38
CA TYR A 33 16.77 10.38 2.33
C TYR A 33 15.36 10.37 1.72
N MET A 34 14.81 9.18 1.48
CA MET A 34 13.45 9.03 0.94
C MET A 34 12.39 9.49 1.94
N GLY A 35 12.58 9.23 3.24
CA GLY A 35 11.64 9.64 4.28
C GLY A 35 11.67 11.16 4.55
N MET A 36 12.83 11.81 4.39
CA MET A 36 12.99 13.25 4.67
C MET A 36 12.69 14.14 3.47
N ASP A 37 12.99 13.70 2.25
CA ASP A 37 12.97 14.56 1.04
C ASP A 37 11.93 14.15 -0.01
N VAL A 38 11.47 12.89 0.00
CA VAL A 38 10.72 12.34 -1.13
C VAL A 38 9.35 11.83 -0.74
N ASN A 39 9.23 11.19 0.44
CA ASN A 39 7.97 10.65 0.91
C ASN A 39 7.14 11.74 1.63
N TYR A 40 5.82 11.65 1.48
CA TYR A 40 4.93 12.37 2.38
C TYR A 40 4.85 11.59 3.69
N GLU A 41 5.51 12.11 4.72
CA GLU A 41 5.53 11.53 6.05
C GLU A 41 4.80 12.45 7.02
N ALA A 42 4.14 11.88 8.00
CA ALA A 42 3.46 12.63 9.05
C ALA A 42 3.97 12.18 10.41
N PHE A 43 4.24 13.14 11.28
CA PHE A 43 4.57 12.88 12.67
C PHE A 43 3.97 13.98 13.56
N ASP A 44 3.58 13.57 14.76
CA ASP A 44 3.08 14.46 15.79
C ASP A 44 4.25 14.96 16.63
N VAL A 45 4.25 16.25 16.94
CA VAL A 45 5.24 16.88 17.83
C VAL A 45 4.50 17.49 19.02
N PHE A 46 4.95 17.21 20.24
CA PHE A 46 4.41 17.74 21.47
C PHE A 46 5.50 18.47 22.26
N CYS A 47 5.25 19.73 22.58
CA CYS A 47 6.16 20.56 23.37
C CYS A 47 5.60 20.74 24.78
N SER A 48 6.40 20.40 25.81
CA SER A 48 5.92 20.40 27.21
C SER A 48 5.57 21.80 27.75
N TRP A 49 6.01 22.86 27.10
CA TRP A 49 5.78 24.25 27.50
C TRP A 49 4.61 24.95 26.78
N GLU A 50 4.04 24.32 25.76
CA GLU A 50 2.98 24.94 24.95
C GLU A 50 1.66 25.05 25.73
N ASN A 51 1.22 23.94 26.29
CA ASN A 51 0.00 23.86 27.10
C ASN A 51 -0.02 22.56 27.92
N GLU A 52 -0.95 22.50 28.91
CA GLU A 52 -1.05 21.35 29.80
C GLU A 52 -1.32 20.01 29.08
N THR A 53 -2.06 20.03 27.99
CA THR A 53 -2.38 18.82 27.20
C THR A 53 -1.14 18.30 26.48
N ASP A 54 -0.36 19.18 25.84
CA ASP A 54 0.87 18.79 25.16
C ASP A 54 1.96 18.41 26.15
N ALA A 55 2.03 19.05 27.31
CA ALA A 55 2.89 18.63 28.41
C ALA A 55 2.59 17.18 28.86
N LYS A 56 1.31 16.82 29.02
CA LYS A 56 0.91 15.44 29.35
C LYS A 56 1.29 14.45 28.24
N ARG A 57 1.11 14.82 26.98
CA ARG A 57 1.46 13.99 25.82
C ARG A 57 2.97 13.81 25.70
N ALA A 58 3.74 14.90 25.82
CA ALA A 58 5.20 14.84 25.80
C ALA A 58 5.75 13.96 26.94
N ASN A 59 5.20 14.08 28.14
CA ASN A 59 5.58 13.24 29.27
C ASN A 59 5.21 11.78 29.07
N ALA A 60 4.01 11.48 28.58
CA ALA A 60 3.61 10.10 28.29
C ALA A 60 4.47 9.44 27.20
N LYS A 61 4.86 10.20 26.16
CA LYS A 61 5.79 9.71 25.13
C LYS A 61 7.22 9.52 25.68
N ALA A 62 7.68 10.41 26.56
CA ALA A 62 8.97 10.24 27.21
C ALA A 62 9.00 8.99 28.10
N GLU A 63 7.95 8.75 28.88
CA GLU A 63 7.81 7.54 29.69
C GLU A 63 7.77 6.27 28.82
N ALA A 64 7.04 6.28 27.72
CA ALA A 64 6.99 5.16 26.80
C ALA A 64 8.36 4.89 26.17
N PHE A 65 9.09 5.93 25.78
CA PHE A 65 10.45 5.81 25.26
C PHE A 65 11.39 5.21 26.30
N GLU A 66 11.39 5.71 27.53
CA GLU A 66 12.20 5.19 28.64
C GLU A 66 11.89 3.72 28.95
N ASN A 67 10.62 3.33 28.94
CA ASN A 67 10.23 1.95 29.15
C ASN A 67 10.77 1.02 28.06
N ILE A 68 10.73 1.45 26.80
CA ILE A 68 11.31 0.69 25.68
C ILE A 68 12.84 0.66 25.79
N TRP A 69 13.47 1.81 26.06
CA TRP A 69 14.91 1.93 26.15
C TRP A 69 15.52 1.05 27.25
N ASN A 70 14.86 0.99 28.39
CA ASN A 70 15.30 0.22 29.55
C ASN A 70 14.78 -1.23 29.57
N ASP A 71 14.23 -1.73 28.47
CA ASP A 71 13.68 -3.10 28.34
C ASP A 71 12.55 -3.41 29.34
N LEU A 72 11.78 -2.41 29.71
CA LEU A 72 10.66 -2.54 30.64
C LEU A 72 9.33 -2.77 29.93
N ASP A 73 9.28 -2.61 28.60
CA ASP A 73 8.04 -2.83 27.83
C ASP A 73 7.71 -4.34 27.75
N PRO A 74 6.46 -4.74 28.04
CA PRO A 74 6.09 -6.14 28.05
C PRO A 74 6.10 -6.81 26.66
N LYS A 75 6.07 -6.02 25.58
CA LYS A 75 5.95 -6.50 24.19
C LYS A 75 7.24 -6.36 23.40
N ILE A 76 8.16 -5.51 23.85
CA ILE A 76 9.40 -5.18 23.14
C ILE A 76 10.59 -5.61 23.98
N SER A 77 11.63 -6.17 23.35
CA SER A 77 12.93 -6.38 23.97
C SER A 77 13.96 -5.47 23.32
N THR A 78 14.66 -4.70 24.14
CA THR A 78 15.71 -3.80 23.72
C THR A 78 17.07 -4.38 24.09
N TYR A 79 18.03 -4.32 23.15
CA TYR A 79 19.37 -4.83 23.31
C TYR A 79 20.40 -3.77 22.90
N ALA A 80 21.44 -3.60 23.67
CA ALA A 80 22.58 -2.78 23.26
C ALA A 80 23.30 -3.43 22.07
N LEU A 81 23.67 -2.63 21.07
CA LEU A 81 24.26 -3.13 19.83
C LEU A 81 25.51 -4.02 20.04
N PRO A 82 26.39 -3.74 21.01
CA PRO A 82 27.54 -4.61 21.30
C PRO A 82 27.16 -5.95 21.95
N GLU A 83 25.99 -6.05 22.54
CA GLU A 83 25.45 -7.26 23.22
C GLU A 83 24.68 -8.17 22.29
N VAL A 84 24.34 -7.70 21.10
CA VAL A 84 23.65 -8.50 20.08
C VAL A 84 24.64 -9.51 19.52
N LYS A 85 24.72 -10.66 20.17
CA LYS A 85 25.55 -11.77 19.69
C LYS A 85 25.05 -12.22 18.33
N GLU A 86 25.98 -12.57 17.45
CA GLU A 86 25.70 -13.08 16.10
C GLU A 86 24.65 -14.21 16.10
N SER A 87 24.58 -14.99 17.19
CA SER A 87 23.56 -16.02 17.41
C SER A 87 22.13 -15.48 17.52
N ILE A 88 21.95 -14.27 18.08
CA ILE A 88 20.64 -13.61 18.16
C ILE A 88 20.28 -13.05 16.77
N LEU A 89 21.22 -12.37 16.12
CA LEU A 89 21.04 -11.92 14.73
C LEU A 89 20.72 -13.09 13.81
N GLN A 90 21.45 -14.22 13.92
CA GLN A 90 21.18 -15.41 13.13
C GLN A 90 19.85 -16.08 13.47
N LYS A 91 19.41 -16.06 14.74
CA LYS A 91 18.09 -16.58 15.14
C LYS A 91 16.95 -15.76 14.51
N TYR A 92 17.09 -14.43 14.46
CA TYR A 92 16.07 -13.55 13.87
C TYR A 92 16.26 -13.33 12.36
N MET A 93 17.47 -13.49 11.82
CA MET A 93 17.71 -13.57 10.38
C MET A 93 17.31 -14.95 9.79
N ARG A 94 17.36 -16.02 10.58
CA ARG A 94 16.85 -17.35 10.22
C ARG A 94 15.36 -17.50 10.44
N ALA A 95 14.75 -16.63 11.19
CA ALA A 95 13.32 -16.33 11.06
C ALA A 95 13.09 -15.45 9.80
N LYS A 96 13.77 -15.73 8.69
CA LYS A 96 13.05 -15.77 7.42
C LYS A 96 11.78 -16.51 7.76
N ILE A 97 10.66 -15.83 7.64
CA ILE A 97 9.38 -16.49 7.56
C ILE A 97 9.65 -17.66 6.65
N ASP A 98 9.64 -18.86 7.24
CA ASP A 98 9.88 -20.08 6.51
C ASP A 98 8.61 -20.27 5.69
N TYR A 99 8.64 -19.72 4.47
CA TYR A 99 7.53 -19.87 3.53
C TYR A 99 7.38 -21.33 3.10
N ASP A 100 8.35 -22.21 3.50
CA ASP A 100 8.25 -23.66 3.38
C ASP A 100 7.33 -24.26 4.44
N LEU A 101 6.91 -23.53 5.49
CA LEU A 101 5.84 -23.93 6.40
C LEU A 101 4.43 -23.85 5.78
N PHE A 102 4.31 -23.22 4.63
CA PHE A 102 3.14 -23.35 3.76
C PHE A 102 3.48 -24.36 2.66
N ASP A 103 3.68 -25.62 3.07
CA ASP A 103 3.82 -26.73 2.15
C ASP A 103 2.54 -26.78 1.29
N GLU A 104 2.71 -26.95 -0.04
CA GLU A 104 1.56 -27.09 -0.96
C GLU A 104 0.60 -28.23 -0.54
N LYS A 105 1.03 -29.11 0.37
CA LYS A 105 0.23 -30.18 0.95
C LYS A 105 -0.81 -29.72 1.97
N ASP A 106 -0.60 -28.57 2.62
CA ASP A 106 -1.57 -28.02 3.57
C ASP A 106 -2.71 -27.26 2.86
N PHE A 107 -2.60 -27.06 1.55
CA PHE A 107 -3.62 -26.46 0.67
C PHE A 107 -4.15 -27.41 -0.40
N GLU A 108 -3.99 -28.69 -0.27
CA GLU A 108 -4.98 -29.57 -0.89
C GLU A 108 -6.31 -29.23 -0.24
N PRO A 109 -7.37 -28.89 -1.02
CA PRO A 109 -8.69 -28.79 -0.45
C PRO A 109 -8.99 -30.18 0.11
N SER A 110 -8.77 -30.35 1.42
CA SER A 110 -9.26 -31.53 2.11
C SER A 110 -10.75 -31.53 1.83
N THR A 111 -11.22 -32.60 1.23
CA THR A 111 -12.65 -32.92 1.11
C THR A 111 -13.34 -32.98 2.47
N ASP A 112 -12.58 -32.84 3.56
CA ASP A 112 -13.01 -32.91 4.95
C ASP A 112 -13.47 -31.59 5.56
N ASN A 113 -13.41 -30.42 4.81
CA ASN A 113 -14.03 -29.17 5.25
C ASN A 113 -15.50 -29.04 4.85
N MET A 114 -16.17 -30.16 4.56
CA MET A 114 -17.62 -30.21 4.54
C MET A 114 -18.09 -30.46 5.98
N VAL A 115 -18.28 -29.41 6.74
CA VAL A 115 -19.05 -29.50 7.98
C VAL A 115 -20.49 -29.69 7.56
N ALA A 116 -20.99 -30.93 7.69
CA ALA A 116 -22.41 -31.18 7.58
C ALA A 116 -23.06 -30.60 8.85
N ASP A 117 -23.86 -29.57 8.69
CA ASP A 117 -24.79 -29.15 9.72
C ASP A 117 -25.87 -30.25 9.86
N ASP A 118 -26.35 -30.51 11.08
CA ASP A 118 -27.34 -31.56 11.40
C ASP A 118 -28.67 -31.42 10.60
N ASN A 119 -28.83 -30.31 9.83
CA ASN A 119 -29.96 -30.07 8.96
C ASN A 119 -29.67 -30.32 7.46
N GLY A 120 -28.53 -30.90 7.09
CA GLY A 120 -28.23 -31.27 5.71
C GLY A 120 -27.96 -30.12 4.74
N SER A 121 -27.72 -28.91 5.22
CA SER A 121 -27.26 -27.78 4.39
C SER A 121 -25.71 -27.75 4.36
N TYR A 122 -25.15 -27.84 3.16
CA TYR A 122 -23.72 -27.72 2.96
C TYR A 122 -23.37 -26.23 2.81
N ASP A 123 -22.68 -25.65 3.79
CA ASP A 123 -22.14 -24.31 3.69
C ASP A 123 -20.91 -24.34 2.76
N VAL A 124 -21.15 -24.12 1.47
CA VAL A 124 -20.07 -23.98 0.49
C VAL A 124 -19.43 -22.61 0.72
N LYS A 125 -18.24 -22.56 1.30
CA LYS A 125 -17.48 -21.30 1.37
C LYS A 125 -17.42 -20.65 0.00
N PRO A 126 -17.75 -19.36 -0.12
CA PRO A 126 -17.72 -18.65 -1.40
C PRO A 126 -16.33 -18.71 -2.01
N PHE A 127 -16.28 -18.90 -3.33
CA PHE A 127 -15.07 -19.19 -4.09
C PHE A 127 -14.28 -17.93 -4.47
N GLY A 128 -14.93 -16.75 -4.48
CA GLY A 128 -14.40 -15.47 -4.87
C GLY A 128 -14.40 -14.46 -3.72
N ALA A 129 -14.26 -13.19 -4.08
CA ALA A 129 -14.28 -12.09 -3.11
C ALA A 129 -15.68 -11.89 -2.53
N ARG A 130 -15.77 -11.73 -1.20
CA ARG A 130 -17.02 -11.42 -0.49
C ARG A 130 -16.76 -10.35 0.57
N VAL A 131 -17.73 -9.48 0.78
CA VAL A 131 -17.70 -8.55 1.91
C VAL A 131 -17.95 -9.35 3.18
N PRO A 132 -17.05 -9.31 4.18
CA PRO A 132 -17.24 -10.01 5.44
C PRO A 132 -18.49 -9.50 6.19
N GLU A 133 -19.16 -10.36 6.93
CA GLU A 133 -20.39 -10.00 7.69
C GLU A 133 -20.15 -8.91 8.74
N ASP A 134 -18.95 -8.84 9.29
CA ASP A 134 -18.53 -7.85 10.26
C ASP A 134 -18.06 -6.52 9.63
N VAL A 135 -18.07 -6.41 8.30
CA VAL A 135 -17.70 -5.20 7.55
C VAL A 135 -18.93 -4.49 7.01
N ASN A 136 -19.23 -3.34 7.59
CA ASN A 136 -20.27 -2.44 7.11
C ASN A 136 -19.65 -1.32 6.27
N LEU A 137 -19.86 -1.36 4.96
CA LEU A 137 -19.46 -0.27 4.08
C LEU A 137 -20.31 0.98 4.36
N HIS A 138 -19.65 2.14 4.41
CA HIS A 138 -20.35 3.42 4.56
C HIS A 138 -21.21 3.75 3.33
N PRO A 139 -22.26 4.57 3.46
CA PRO A 139 -23.13 4.93 2.34
C PRO A 139 -22.37 5.49 1.13
N TYR A 140 -21.37 6.35 1.33
CA TYR A 140 -20.55 6.89 0.24
C TYR A 140 -19.68 5.82 -0.46
N GLN A 141 -19.28 4.77 0.26
CA GLN A 141 -18.54 3.64 -0.32
C GLN A 141 -19.46 2.79 -1.21
N VAL A 142 -20.69 2.57 -0.75
CA VAL A 142 -21.73 1.88 -1.55
C VAL A 142 -22.07 2.69 -2.78
N GLU A 143 -22.27 4.01 -2.65
CA GLU A 143 -22.51 4.94 -3.76
C GLU A 143 -21.42 4.85 -4.83
N ALA A 144 -20.14 4.84 -4.40
CA ALA A 144 -19.00 4.69 -5.30
C ALA A 144 -19.05 3.38 -6.10
N ILE A 145 -19.33 2.27 -5.40
CA ILE A 145 -19.42 0.93 -6.01
C ILE A 145 -20.60 0.83 -6.97
N ASP A 146 -21.76 1.35 -6.59
CA ASP A 146 -22.96 1.32 -7.43
C ASP A 146 -22.78 2.18 -8.69
N THR A 147 -22.12 3.34 -8.57
CA THR A 147 -21.78 4.18 -9.72
C THR A 147 -20.79 3.49 -10.65
N TRP A 148 -19.77 2.83 -10.08
CA TRP A 148 -18.79 2.06 -10.84
C TRP A 148 -19.45 0.90 -11.61
N GLN A 149 -20.38 0.21 -10.99
CA GLN A 149 -21.17 -0.84 -11.65
C GLN A 149 -22.03 -0.27 -12.81
N LYS A 150 -22.65 0.89 -12.63
CA LYS A 150 -23.42 1.57 -13.69
C LYS A 150 -22.54 2.03 -14.85
N ASN A 151 -21.25 2.28 -14.60
CA ASN A 151 -20.26 2.65 -15.60
C ASN A 151 -19.52 1.42 -16.17
N ASP A 152 -20.22 0.28 -16.30
CA ASP A 152 -19.65 -0.97 -16.83
C ASP A 152 -18.38 -1.42 -16.13
N PHE A 153 -18.30 -1.18 -14.80
CA PHE A 153 -17.15 -1.50 -13.96
C PHE A 153 -15.85 -0.83 -14.42
N ARG A 154 -15.96 0.42 -14.86
CA ARG A 154 -14.83 1.30 -15.17
C ARG A 154 -14.98 2.63 -14.43
N GLY A 155 -13.93 3.08 -13.78
CA GLY A 155 -13.98 4.38 -13.10
C GLY A 155 -12.90 4.60 -12.07
N ILE A 156 -13.02 5.74 -11.43
CA ILE A 156 -12.06 6.30 -10.49
C ILE A 156 -12.75 6.59 -9.16
N PHE A 157 -12.19 6.08 -8.07
CA PHE A 157 -12.56 6.48 -6.73
C PHE A 157 -11.57 7.53 -6.24
N ASP A 158 -11.96 8.80 -6.35
CA ASP A 158 -11.18 9.94 -5.86
C ASP A 158 -11.62 10.22 -4.42
N MET A 159 -10.88 9.65 -3.47
CA MET A 159 -11.25 9.64 -2.06
C MET A 159 -10.06 10.08 -1.19
N ALA A 160 -10.30 10.96 -0.24
CA ALA A 160 -9.27 11.44 0.69
C ALA A 160 -8.60 10.30 1.46
N THR A 161 -7.37 10.53 1.92
CA THR A 161 -6.65 9.57 2.77
C THR A 161 -7.42 9.36 4.09
N GLY A 162 -7.46 8.12 4.58
CA GLY A 162 -8.17 7.79 5.81
C GLY A 162 -9.67 7.51 5.65
N THR A 163 -10.26 7.67 4.45
CA THR A 163 -11.69 7.44 4.20
C THR A 163 -12.02 6.01 3.75
N GLY A 164 -11.09 5.07 3.87
CA GLY A 164 -11.34 3.66 3.60
C GLY A 164 -11.28 3.27 2.12
N LYS A 165 -10.46 3.94 1.30
CA LYS A 165 -10.25 3.59 -0.14
C LYS A 165 -10.06 2.11 -0.38
N THR A 166 -9.20 1.45 0.43
CA THR A 166 -8.89 0.02 0.29
C THR A 166 -10.13 -0.84 0.48
N TYR A 167 -10.93 -0.56 1.52
CA TYR A 167 -12.19 -1.27 1.76
C TYR A 167 -13.22 -1.03 0.66
N THR A 168 -13.30 0.20 0.14
CA THR A 168 -14.16 0.52 -1.00
C THR A 168 -13.73 -0.26 -2.24
N GLY A 169 -12.43 -0.31 -2.51
CA GLY A 169 -11.86 -1.10 -3.61
C GLY A 169 -12.13 -2.61 -3.47
N LEU A 170 -12.00 -3.16 -2.26
CA LEU A 170 -12.30 -4.56 -1.98
C LEU A 170 -13.81 -4.84 -2.09
N GLY A 171 -14.66 -3.94 -1.63
CA GLY A 171 -16.12 -4.03 -1.84
C GLY A 171 -16.50 -4.02 -3.32
N ALA A 172 -15.80 -3.20 -4.13
CA ALA A 172 -15.98 -3.20 -5.59
C ALA A 172 -15.54 -4.53 -6.23
N ILE A 173 -14.40 -5.10 -5.78
CA ILE A 173 -13.96 -6.43 -6.22
C ILE A 173 -14.99 -7.50 -5.86
N ALA A 174 -15.54 -7.47 -4.65
CA ALA A 174 -16.56 -8.42 -4.20
C ALA A 174 -17.82 -8.32 -5.06
N ARG A 175 -18.32 -7.09 -5.32
CA ARG A 175 -19.48 -6.85 -6.19
C ARG A 175 -19.27 -7.40 -7.61
N LEU A 176 -18.11 -7.17 -8.19
CA LEU A 176 -17.78 -7.68 -9.53
C LEU A 176 -17.60 -9.21 -9.53
N SER A 177 -17.01 -9.78 -8.48
CA SER A 177 -16.84 -11.23 -8.30
C SER A 177 -18.22 -11.92 -8.29
N GLU A 178 -19.16 -11.41 -7.51
CA GLU A 178 -20.54 -11.92 -7.48
C GLU A 178 -21.23 -11.78 -8.83
N PHE A 179 -21.12 -10.62 -9.46
CA PHE A 179 -21.73 -10.36 -10.77
C PHE A 179 -21.24 -11.32 -11.86
N LEU A 180 -19.96 -11.74 -11.79
CA LEU A 180 -19.32 -12.64 -12.74
C LEU A 180 -19.32 -14.10 -12.29
N GLU A 181 -20.06 -14.45 -11.22
CA GLU A 181 -20.09 -15.81 -10.65
C GLU A 181 -18.68 -16.34 -10.35
N ASP A 182 -17.82 -15.48 -9.77
CA ASP A 182 -16.43 -15.80 -9.42
C ASP A 182 -15.51 -16.19 -10.60
N ARG A 183 -15.84 -15.76 -11.81
CA ARG A 183 -15.01 -15.96 -13.01
C ARG A 183 -14.21 -14.69 -13.31
N LEU A 184 -13.23 -14.38 -12.46
CA LEU A 184 -12.53 -13.10 -12.49
C LEU A 184 -11.05 -13.24 -12.12
N ALA A 185 -10.18 -12.67 -12.96
CA ALA A 185 -8.78 -12.41 -12.63
C ALA A 185 -8.64 -11.01 -12.06
N VAL A 186 -8.19 -10.86 -10.83
CA VAL A 186 -7.98 -9.56 -10.17
C VAL A 186 -6.49 -9.27 -10.11
N PHE A 187 -6.09 -8.11 -10.63
CA PHE A 187 -4.74 -7.57 -10.51
C PHE A 187 -4.79 -6.29 -9.68
N ILE A 188 -4.11 -6.28 -8.55
CA ILE A 188 -4.00 -5.11 -7.67
C ILE A 188 -2.56 -4.62 -7.71
N VAL A 189 -2.38 -3.35 -8.05
CA VAL A 189 -1.06 -2.76 -8.24
C VAL A 189 -0.90 -1.58 -7.28
N CYS A 190 0.12 -1.65 -6.44
CA CYS A 190 0.44 -0.65 -5.43
C CYS A 190 1.81 -0.02 -5.72
N PRO A 191 2.06 1.23 -5.32
CA PRO A 191 3.37 1.86 -5.54
C PRO A 191 4.49 1.22 -4.71
N TYR A 192 4.21 0.76 -3.49
CA TYR A 192 5.22 0.33 -2.51
C TYR A 192 4.92 -1.04 -1.90
N GLN A 193 5.97 -1.73 -1.42
CA GLN A 193 5.87 -3.07 -0.83
C GLN A 193 5.00 -3.10 0.43
N HIS A 194 5.10 -2.11 1.31
CA HIS A 194 4.29 -2.06 2.54
C HIS A 194 2.79 -1.94 2.23
N LEU A 195 2.40 -1.25 1.15
CA LEU A 195 1.00 -1.21 0.70
C LEU A 195 0.54 -2.57 0.16
N VAL A 196 1.43 -3.31 -0.52
CA VAL A 196 1.12 -4.70 -0.95
C VAL A 196 0.82 -5.59 0.25
N GLU A 197 1.63 -5.51 1.32
CA GLU A 197 1.38 -6.29 2.55
C GLU A 197 0.08 -5.86 3.24
N GLN A 198 -0.21 -4.56 3.30
CA GLN A 198 -1.48 -4.05 3.82
C GLN A 198 -2.68 -4.56 3.01
N TRP A 199 -2.60 -4.51 1.68
CA TRP A 199 -3.63 -5.05 0.81
C TRP A 199 -3.81 -6.55 1.02
N LYS A 200 -2.74 -7.32 1.16
CA LYS A 200 -2.77 -8.77 1.42
C LYS A 200 -3.61 -9.12 2.65
N GLU A 201 -3.42 -8.41 3.77
CA GLU A 201 -4.18 -8.64 5.01
C GLU A 201 -5.69 -8.45 4.77
N TYR A 202 -6.07 -7.37 4.10
CA TYR A 202 -7.47 -7.09 3.81
C TYR A 202 -8.06 -8.03 2.74
N ILE A 203 -7.28 -8.43 1.74
CA ILE A 203 -7.68 -9.41 0.72
C ILE A 203 -8.04 -10.74 1.38
N LEU A 204 -7.23 -11.22 2.33
CA LEU A 204 -7.51 -12.44 3.10
C LEU A 204 -8.81 -12.31 3.89
N ARG A 205 -9.06 -11.16 4.50
CA ARG A 205 -10.31 -10.90 5.23
C ARG A 205 -11.54 -10.94 4.32
N PHE A 206 -11.43 -10.53 3.06
CA PHE A 206 -12.48 -10.61 2.05
C PHE A 206 -12.61 -12.01 1.39
N GLY A 207 -12.02 -13.04 1.99
CA GLY A 207 -12.16 -14.43 1.57
C GLY A 207 -11.31 -14.84 0.37
N MET A 208 -10.42 -13.96 -0.09
CA MET A 208 -9.53 -14.25 -1.21
C MET A 208 -8.17 -14.76 -0.73
N ASN A 209 -7.53 -15.63 -1.52
CA ASN A 209 -6.15 -16.06 -1.31
C ASN A 209 -5.22 -15.41 -2.34
N PRO A 210 -4.50 -14.32 -2.01
CA PRO A 210 -3.73 -13.59 -3.00
C PRO A 210 -2.44 -14.29 -3.39
N ILE A 211 -2.08 -14.16 -4.68
CA ILE A 211 -0.73 -14.39 -5.15
C ILE A 211 0.02 -13.07 -4.95
N VAL A 212 1.03 -13.07 -4.09
CA VAL A 212 1.80 -11.86 -3.76
C VAL A 212 3.13 -11.88 -4.52
N GLY A 213 3.39 -10.84 -5.32
CA GLY A 213 4.59 -10.77 -6.15
C GLY A 213 5.30 -9.42 -6.07
N TYR A 214 6.48 -9.36 -5.41
CA TYR A 214 7.39 -8.21 -5.44
C TYR A 214 8.84 -8.65 -5.16
N GLY A 215 9.81 -7.72 -5.24
CA GLY A 215 11.24 -8.04 -5.28
C GLY A 215 11.81 -8.82 -4.09
N ALA A 216 11.22 -8.71 -2.89
CA ALA A 216 11.68 -9.43 -1.71
C ALA A 216 11.18 -10.90 -1.65
N ILE A 217 10.18 -11.26 -2.47
CA ILE A 217 9.64 -12.64 -2.52
C ILE A 217 10.39 -13.44 -3.58
N PRO A 218 10.77 -14.70 -3.32
CA PRO A 218 11.41 -15.57 -4.29
C PRO A 218 10.62 -15.64 -5.60
N ALA A 219 11.23 -15.19 -6.69
CA ALA A 219 10.55 -15.01 -7.98
C ALA A 219 9.95 -16.31 -8.52
N LYS A 220 10.57 -17.46 -8.26
CA LYS A 220 10.10 -18.77 -8.72
C LYS A 220 8.73 -19.09 -8.16
N GLN A 221 8.51 -18.82 -6.89
CA GLN A 221 7.29 -19.18 -6.16
C GLN A 221 6.04 -18.47 -6.73
N TRP A 222 6.02 -17.13 -6.73
CA TRP A 222 4.84 -16.39 -7.18
C TRP A 222 4.65 -16.46 -8.71
N LYS A 223 5.75 -16.56 -9.48
CA LYS A 223 5.66 -16.67 -10.95
C LYS A 223 4.98 -17.95 -11.39
N THR A 224 5.30 -19.08 -10.76
CA THR A 224 4.63 -20.36 -11.04
C THR A 224 3.15 -20.27 -10.71
N ARG A 225 2.78 -19.80 -9.49
CA ARG A 225 1.38 -19.61 -9.08
C ARG A 225 0.60 -18.72 -10.04
N LEU A 226 1.17 -17.59 -10.46
CA LEU A 226 0.52 -16.68 -11.42
C LEU A 226 0.32 -17.34 -12.80
N SER A 227 1.31 -18.07 -13.29
CA SER A 227 1.20 -18.79 -14.57
C SER A 227 0.12 -19.87 -14.53
N ASP A 228 0.04 -20.62 -13.44
CA ASP A 228 -0.96 -21.67 -13.23
C ASP A 228 -2.37 -21.08 -13.10
N ALA A 229 -2.53 -19.99 -12.35
CA ALA A 229 -3.80 -19.29 -12.21
C ALA A 229 -4.35 -18.81 -13.57
N ILE A 230 -3.49 -18.17 -14.39
CA ILE A 230 -3.87 -17.72 -15.73
C ILE A 230 -4.18 -18.91 -16.67
N ARG A 231 -3.43 -19.99 -16.55
CA ARG A 231 -3.71 -21.22 -17.30
C ARG A 231 -5.08 -21.80 -16.91
N ASN A 232 -5.39 -21.88 -15.61
CA ASN A 232 -6.66 -22.39 -15.12
C ASN A 232 -7.84 -21.53 -15.60
N GLN A 233 -7.72 -20.20 -15.55
CA GLN A 233 -8.73 -19.29 -16.07
C GLN A 233 -8.92 -19.48 -17.59
N LYS A 234 -7.84 -19.55 -18.37
CA LYS A 234 -7.89 -19.77 -19.81
C LYS A 234 -8.59 -21.08 -20.18
N LEU A 235 -8.36 -22.13 -19.41
CA LEU A 235 -8.95 -23.46 -19.60
C LEU A 235 -10.32 -23.60 -18.95
N LYS A 236 -10.84 -22.55 -18.29
CA LYS A 236 -12.11 -22.54 -17.55
C LYS A 236 -12.21 -23.71 -16.57
N VAL A 237 -11.15 -23.94 -15.83
CA VAL A 237 -11.13 -25.03 -14.83
C VAL A 237 -12.11 -24.69 -13.72
N ARG A 238 -13.14 -25.52 -13.55
CA ARG A 238 -14.21 -25.32 -12.58
C ARG A 238 -13.64 -24.99 -11.20
N LYS A 239 -14.16 -23.94 -10.56
CA LYS A 239 -13.72 -23.45 -9.24
C LYS A 239 -12.26 -22.93 -9.20
N ARG A 240 -11.57 -22.72 -10.32
CA ARG A 240 -10.22 -22.14 -10.39
C ARG A 240 -10.14 -20.98 -11.39
N GLU A 241 -11.27 -20.38 -11.75
CA GLU A 241 -11.33 -19.23 -12.65
C GLU A 241 -11.12 -17.91 -11.91
N PHE A 242 -11.29 -17.89 -10.59
CA PHE A 242 -10.99 -16.75 -9.73
C PHE A 242 -9.55 -16.81 -9.23
N PHE A 243 -8.85 -15.69 -9.33
CA PHE A 243 -7.59 -15.47 -8.63
C PHE A 243 -7.36 -13.97 -8.39
N CYS A 244 -6.56 -13.66 -7.37
CA CYS A 244 -6.14 -12.30 -7.04
C CYS A 244 -4.60 -12.25 -7.00
N PHE A 245 -4.02 -11.35 -7.80
CA PHE A 245 -2.59 -11.08 -7.82
C PHE A 245 -2.35 -9.65 -7.34
N VAL A 246 -1.60 -9.49 -6.25
CA VAL A 246 -1.22 -8.19 -5.70
C VAL A 246 0.28 -7.97 -5.83
N THR A 247 0.68 -6.78 -6.31
CA THR A 247 2.07 -6.53 -6.70
C THR A 247 2.43 -5.04 -6.64
N THR A 248 3.73 -4.75 -6.76
CA THR A 248 4.21 -3.36 -6.88
C THR A 248 4.26 -2.88 -8.33
N ASN A 249 4.26 -1.55 -8.54
CA ASN A 249 4.47 -0.93 -9.85
C ASN A 249 5.72 -1.49 -10.57
N ALA A 250 6.81 -1.67 -9.83
CA ALA A 250 8.06 -2.19 -10.37
C ALA A 250 7.92 -3.63 -10.90
N THR A 251 7.28 -4.51 -10.14
CA THR A 251 7.06 -5.90 -10.55
C THR A 251 6.02 -5.99 -11.68
N PHE A 252 4.95 -5.19 -11.61
CA PHE A 252 3.93 -5.11 -12.67
C PHE A 252 4.52 -4.68 -14.01
N SER A 253 5.50 -3.75 -13.99
CA SER A 253 6.22 -3.32 -15.20
C SER A 253 7.17 -4.38 -15.77
N GLY A 254 7.46 -5.44 -15.02
CA GLY A 254 8.37 -6.51 -15.42
C GLY A 254 7.85 -7.30 -16.64
N GLU A 255 8.78 -7.76 -17.48
CA GLU A 255 8.46 -8.47 -18.73
C GLU A 255 7.61 -9.73 -18.49
N PHE A 256 7.95 -10.51 -17.45
CA PHE A 256 7.19 -11.71 -17.10
C PHE A 256 5.70 -11.41 -16.86
N VAL A 257 5.37 -10.41 -16.02
CA VAL A 257 3.98 -10.07 -15.72
C VAL A 257 3.25 -9.60 -16.96
N ARG A 258 3.90 -8.77 -17.80
CA ARG A 258 3.34 -8.32 -19.09
C ARG A 258 3.02 -9.48 -20.02
N GLU A 259 3.90 -10.47 -20.08
CA GLU A 259 3.64 -11.69 -20.89
C GLU A 259 2.47 -12.49 -20.33
N GLN A 260 2.35 -12.60 -18.99
CA GLN A 260 1.21 -13.28 -18.39
C GLN A 260 -0.11 -12.54 -18.67
N ILE A 261 -0.14 -11.21 -18.57
CA ILE A 261 -1.32 -10.40 -18.91
C ILE A 261 -1.76 -10.63 -20.37
N ARG A 262 -0.83 -10.74 -21.32
CA ARG A 262 -1.18 -11.04 -22.75
C ARG A 262 -1.89 -12.37 -22.91
N LYS A 263 -1.66 -13.34 -22.02
CA LYS A 263 -2.25 -14.69 -22.06
C LYS A 263 -3.67 -14.76 -21.49
N ILE A 264 -4.14 -13.73 -20.78
CA ILE A 264 -5.48 -13.66 -20.20
C ILE A 264 -6.54 -13.79 -21.31
N LYS A 265 -7.52 -14.67 -21.11
CA LYS A 265 -8.64 -14.91 -22.02
C LYS A 265 -10.01 -14.89 -21.36
N GLY A 266 -10.12 -14.39 -20.16
CA GLY A 266 -11.36 -14.28 -19.41
C GLY A 266 -11.58 -12.87 -18.90
N ASN A 267 -12.49 -12.74 -17.98
CA ASN A 267 -12.74 -11.49 -17.27
C ASN A 267 -11.53 -11.11 -16.43
N ALA A 268 -11.10 -9.88 -16.56
CA ALA A 268 -9.95 -9.37 -15.83
C ALA A 268 -10.20 -7.95 -15.32
N LEU A 269 -9.89 -7.71 -14.06
CA LEU A 269 -9.95 -6.42 -13.39
C LEU A 269 -8.53 -5.95 -13.07
N LEU A 270 -8.25 -4.71 -13.42
CA LEU A 270 -7.08 -3.98 -12.92
C LEU A 270 -7.54 -2.98 -11.86
N VAL A 271 -7.00 -3.11 -10.66
CA VAL A 271 -7.11 -2.13 -9.58
C VAL A 271 -5.76 -1.48 -9.38
N VAL A 272 -5.69 -0.16 -9.46
CA VAL A 272 -4.46 0.59 -9.25
C VAL A 272 -4.63 1.49 -8.03
N ASP A 273 -3.85 1.22 -7.01
CA ASP A 273 -3.77 2.07 -5.83
C ASP A 273 -2.76 3.20 -6.07
N GLU A 274 -3.05 4.40 -5.54
CA GLU A 274 -2.34 5.63 -5.84
C GLU A 274 -2.16 5.84 -7.35
N ALA A 275 -3.29 5.78 -8.06
CA ALA A 275 -3.36 5.71 -9.52
C ALA A 275 -2.70 6.89 -10.25
N HIS A 276 -2.52 8.04 -9.59
CA HIS A 276 -1.78 9.18 -10.14
C HIS A 276 -0.37 8.80 -10.62
N ASN A 277 0.24 7.75 -10.06
CA ASN A 277 1.55 7.25 -10.51
C ASN A 277 1.51 6.74 -11.95
N PHE A 278 0.39 6.15 -12.36
CA PHE A 278 0.23 5.58 -13.71
C PHE A 278 0.07 6.62 -14.83
N GLY A 279 -0.07 7.90 -14.48
CA GLY A 279 0.07 8.97 -15.45
C GLY A 279 1.49 9.18 -15.98
N ALA A 280 2.53 8.67 -15.29
CA ALA A 280 3.91 8.75 -15.77
C ALA A 280 4.13 7.95 -17.06
N ASP A 281 4.90 8.48 -18.00
CA ASP A 281 5.11 7.93 -19.35
C ASP A 281 5.41 6.43 -19.39
N TYR A 282 6.23 5.94 -18.45
CA TYR A 282 6.63 4.54 -18.44
C TYR A 282 5.55 3.61 -17.91
N LEU A 283 4.76 4.03 -16.89
CA LEU A 283 3.65 3.24 -16.35
C LEU A 283 2.41 3.33 -17.25
N ARG A 284 2.14 4.48 -17.83
CA ARG A 284 1.04 4.67 -18.78
C ARG A 284 1.06 3.65 -19.92
N ARG A 285 2.25 3.26 -20.41
CA ARG A 285 2.41 2.23 -21.44
C ARG A 285 2.05 0.82 -21.01
N LEU A 286 1.84 0.61 -19.71
CA LEU A 286 1.46 -0.70 -19.14
C LEU A 286 -0.05 -0.87 -19.03
N LEU A 287 -0.81 0.19 -19.24
CA LEU A 287 -2.27 0.17 -19.26
C LEU A 287 -2.75 -0.67 -20.44
N SER A 288 -3.23 -1.87 -20.16
CA SER A 288 -3.54 -2.89 -21.15
C SER A 288 -5.05 -3.04 -21.37
N GLU A 289 -5.47 -3.11 -22.63
CA GLU A 289 -6.87 -3.41 -23.02
C GLU A 289 -7.32 -4.83 -22.65
N LYS A 290 -6.42 -5.68 -22.14
CA LYS A 290 -6.77 -7.01 -21.62
C LYS A 290 -7.63 -6.94 -20.36
N PHE A 291 -7.59 -5.83 -19.65
CA PHE A 291 -8.44 -5.60 -18.49
C PHE A 291 -9.78 -5.01 -18.96
N ASN A 292 -10.81 -5.85 -18.94
CA ASN A 292 -12.18 -5.46 -19.29
C ASN A 292 -12.74 -4.46 -18.25
N TYR A 293 -12.39 -4.68 -16.97
CA TYR A 293 -12.83 -3.91 -15.83
C TYR A 293 -11.64 -3.15 -15.24
N ARG A 294 -11.88 -1.92 -14.78
CA ARG A 294 -10.80 -1.01 -14.39
C ARG A 294 -11.23 -0.16 -13.22
N LEU A 295 -10.39 -0.08 -12.20
CA LEU A 295 -10.63 0.72 -11.03
C LEU A 295 -9.35 1.45 -10.63
N ALA A 296 -9.40 2.77 -10.60
CA ALA A 296 -8.35 3.61 -10.07
C ALA A 296 -8.74 4.11 -8.67
N LEU A 297 -7.83 4.00 -7.72
CA LEU A 297 -7.96 4.53 -6.37
C LEU A 297 -6.93 5.64 -6.19
N SER A 298 -7.35 6.83 -5.80
CA SER A 298 -6.44 7.95 -5.52
C SER A 298 -7.08 8.93 -4.54
N ALA A 299 -6.25 9.65 -3.79
CA ALA A 299 -6.69 10.83 -3.03
C ALA A 299 -6.50 12.13 -3.84
N THR A 300 -5.65 12.09 -4.84
CA THR A 300 -5.29 13.23 -5.69
C THR A 300 -4.97 12.71 -7.09
N LEU A 301 -5.99 12.60 -7.92
CA LEU A 301 -5.81 12.10 -9.29
C LEU A 301 -5.07 13.08 -10.19
N ASN A 302 -5.34 14.38 -10.00
CA ASN A 302 -4.77 15.43 -10.81
C ASN A 302 -3.27 15.58 -10.54
N ARG A 303 -2.46 15.31 -11.56
CA ARG A 303 -1.01 15.39 -11.49
C ARG A 303 -0.56 16.83 -11.68
N HIS A 304 0.19 17.34 -10.69
CA HIS A 304 0.73 18.70 -10.79
C HIS A 304 1.72 18.81 -11.95
N GLY A 305 1.47 19.74 -12.86
CA GLY A 305 2.35 20.00 -14.02
C GLY A 305 2.34 18.91 -15.11
N ASP A 306 1.40 17.92 -15.05
CA ASP A 306 1.30 16.86 -16.06
C ASP A 306 -0.18 16.62 -16.45
N PRO A 307 -0.78 17.55 -17.21
CA PRO A 307 -2.17 17.38 -17.67
C PRO A 307 -2.35 16.22 -18.63
N GLU A 308 -1.34 15.91 -19.47
CA GLU A 308 -1.40 14.75 -20.38
C GLU A 308 -1.45 13.42 -19.63
N GLY A 309 -0.63 13.29 -18.55
CA GLY A 309 -0.68 12.11 -17.70
C GLY A 309 -2.00 11.96 -16.97
N THR A 310 -2.59 13.09 -16.52
CA THR A 310 -3.93 13.11 -15.91
C THR A 310 -5.00 12.68 -16.91
N GLN A 311 -5.01 13.24 -18.12
CA GLN A 311 -5.97 12.88 -19.16
C GLN A 311 -5.90 11.39 -19.53
N ALA A 312 -4.70 10.84 -19.63
CA ALA A 312 -4.50 9.42 -19.94
C ALA A 312 -5.09 8.48 -18.87
N LEU A 313 -5.17 8.91 -17.61
CA LEU A 313 -5.86 8.15 -16.56
C LEU A 313 -7.38 8.16 -16.78
N TYR A 314 -7.97 9.31 -17.08
CA TYR A 314 -9.39 9.39 -17.42
C TYR A 314 -9.73 8.58 -18.68
N ASP A 315 -8.91 8.68 -19.73
CA ASP A 315 -9.13 7.93 -20.98
C ASP A 315 -9.12 6.41 -20.75
N TYR A 316 -8.30 5.94 -19.83
CA TYR A 316 -8.18 4.51 -19.56
C TYR A 316 -9.17 4.00 -18.51
N PHE A 317 -9.30 4.66 -17.36
CA PHE A 317 -10.15 4.21 -16.26
C PHE A 317 -11.60 4.67 -16.41
N GLY A 318 -11.85 5.77 -17.09
CA GLY A 318 -13.16 6.42 -17.19
C GLY A 318 -13.33 7.55 -16.17
N ASP A 319 -14.56 7.97 -15.96
CA ASP A 319 -14.91 9.09 -15.10
C ASP A 319 -14.80 8.76 -13.61
N LYS A 320 -14.81 9.81 -12.77
CA LYS A 320 -14.93 9.66 -11.31
C LYS A 320 -16.30 9.06 -10.96
N CYS A 321 -16.29 7.93 -10.28
CA CYS A 321 -17.50 7.33 -9.69
C CYS A 321 -17.87 8.01 -8.37
N ILE A 322 -16.87 8.54 -7.69
CA ILE A 322 -17.03 9.34 -6.48
C ILE A 322 -15.88 10.35 -6.38
N GLU A 323 -16.22 11.52 -5.85
CA GLU A 323 -15.27 12.50 -5.32
C GLU A 323 -15.59 12.72 -3.84
N TYR A 324 -14.79 12.09 -2.98
CA TYR A 324 -14.95 12.15 -1.53
C TYR A 324 -13.78 12.92 -0.93
N THR A 325 -13.95 14.25 -0.92
CA THR A 325 -12.89 15.19 -0.50
C THR A 325 -12.66 15.15 0.99
N LEU A 326 -11.52 15.71 1.42
CA LEU A 326 -11.19 15.88 2.83
C LEU A 326 -12.25 16.72 3.57
N ASP A 327 -12.71 17.80 2.94
CA ASP A 327 -13.72 18.69 3.52
C ASP A 327 -15.05 17.94 3.75
N ARG A 328 -15.51 17.21 2.74
CA ARG A 328 -16.72 16.37 2.86
C ARG A 328 -16.57 15.31 3.95
N ALA A 329 -15.41 14.67 4.05
CA ALA A 329 -15.15 13.66 5.08
C ALA A 329 -15.13 14.24 6.50
N ILE A 330 -14.69 15.49 6.66
CA ILE A 330 -14.72 16.20 7.93
C ILE A 330 -16.14 16.66 8.26
N GLU A 331 -16.90 17.16 7.29
CA GLU A 331 -18.31 17.58 7.46
C GLU A 331 -19.20 16.39 7.86
N GLU A 332 -18.98 15.22 7.26
CA GLU A 332 -19.69 13.97 7.57
C GLU A 332 -19.12 13.25 8.82
N GLU A 333 -18.23 13.88 9.58
CA GLU A 333 -17.61 13.36 10.81
C GLU A 333 -16.88 12.01 10.63
N LYS A 334 -16.39 11.74 9.43
CA LYS A 334 -15.56 10.55 9.14
C LYS A 334 -14.09 10.80 9.39
N LEU A 335 -13.67 12.06 9.35
CA LEU A 335 -12.32 12.51 9.69
C LEU A 335 -12.39 13.63 10.72
N THR A 336 -11.38 13.68 11.59
CA THR A 336 -11.29 14.68 12.64
C THR A 336 -10.96 16.05 12.06
N LYS A 337 -11.62 17.10 12.56
CA LYS A 337 -11.26 18.49 12.24
C LYS A 337 -9.86 18.80 12.74
N TYR A 338 -9.06 19.45 11.90
CA TYR A 338 -7.71 19.89 12.27
C TYR A 338 -7.47 21.33 11.84
N LYS A 339 -6.46 21.94 12.44
CA LYS A 339 -5.96 23.26 12.04
C LYS A 339 -4.54 23.08 11.51
N TYR A 340 -4.30 23.60 10.33
CA TYR A 340 -2.97 23.56 9.71
C TYR A 340 -2.26 24.89 9.96
N TYR A 341 -1.10 24.83 10.61
CA TYR A 341 -0.25 26.00 10.89
C TYR A 341 1.08 25.81 10.18
N PRO A 342 1.26 26.37 8.96
CA PRO A 342 2.55 26.27 8.29
C PRO A 342 3.59 27.12 9.02
N VAL A 343 4.70 26.50 9.39
CA VAL A 343 5.89 27.21 9.90
C VAL A 343 6.85 27.38 8.75
N ILE A 344 7.07 28.63 8.35
CA ILE A 344 8.02 28.96 7.28
C ILE A 344 9.39 29.14 7.92
N VAL A 345 10.31 28.24 7.58
CA VAL A 345 11.72 28.32 7.98
C VAL A 345 12.55 28.74 6.79
N SER A 346 13.35 29.78 6.97
CA SER A 346 14.28 30.24 5.93
C SER A 346 15.65 29.58 6.14
N LEU A 347 16.23 29.08 5.05
CA LEU A 347 17.60 28.59 5.08
C LEU A 347 18.57 29.72 5.47
N SER A 348 19.52 29.44 6.33
CA SER A 348 20.64 30.35 6.59
C SER A 348 21.44 30.63 5.31
N GLU A 349 22.32 31.66 5.32
CA GLU A 349 23.16 31.94 4.15
C GLU A 349 24.11 30.80 3.81
N GLU A 350 24.62 30.09 4.82
CA GLU A 350 25.49 28.93 4.64
C GLU A 350 24.72 27.77 4.00
N GLU A 351 23.55 27.45 4.53
CA GLU A 351 22.68 26.38 3.97
C GLU A 351 22.21 26.72 2.55
N ARG A 352 21.87 27.97 2.28
CA ARG A 352 21.49 28.43 0.95
C ARG A 352 22.62 28.29 -0.06
N THR A 353 23.84 28.62 0.37
CA THR A 353 25.05 28.46 -0.44
C THR A 353 25.32 26.98 -0.73
N ALA A 354 25.28 26.13 0.30
CA ALA A 354 25.42 24.69 0.16
C ALA A 354 24.35 24.09 -0.75
N TYR A 355 23.09 24.48 -0.58
CA TYR A 355 21.98 24.06 -1.44
C TYR A 355 22.20 24.47 -2.91
N ALA A 356 22.65 25.70 -3.15
CA ALA A 356 22.94 26.18 -4.50
C ALA A 356 24.10 25.39 -5.14
N ASP A 357 25.12 25.03 -4.36
CA ASP A 357 26.25 24.26 -4.85
C ASP A 357 25.88 22.81 -5.14
N TYR A 358 25.12 22.14 -4.25
CA TYR A 358 24.56 20.81 -4.53
C TYR A 358 23.63 20.82 -5.75
N SER A 359 22.77 21.83 -5.87
CA SER A 359 21.89 21.99 -7.04
C SER A 359 22.69 22.16 -8.34
N ARG A 360 23.82 22.88 -8.32
CA ARG A 360 24.72 23.00 -9.48
C ARG A 360 25.42 21.67 -9.80
N GLN A 361 25.83 20.90 -8.78
CA GLN A 361 26.44 19.59 -8.96
C GLN A 361 25.42 18.61 -9.56
N MET A 362 24.19 18.57 -9.04
CA MET A 362 23.11 17.77 -9.61
C MET A 362 22.82 18.11 -11.07
N LYS A 363 22.73 19.41 -11.41
CA LYS A 363 22.56 19.85 -12.81
C LYS A 363 23.68 19.38 -13.74
N LYS A 364 24.92 19.30 -13.26
CA LYS A 364 26.05 18.74 -14.03
C LYS A 364 25.95 17.24 -14.27
N CYS A 365 25.24 16.52 -13.37
CA CYS A 365 24.96 15.11 -13.52
C CYS A 365 23.78 14.81 -14.46
N LEU A 366 23.02 15.83 -14.86
CA LEU A 366 21.88 15.70 -15.78
C LEU A 366 22.29 16.09 -17.20
N MET A 367 22.04 15.22 -18.17
CA MET A 367 22.21 15.51 -19.59
C MET A 367 20.84 15.66 -20.23
N LYS A 368 20.68 16.72 -21.06
CA LYS A 368 19.47 16.90 -21.87
C LYS A 368 19.51 15.91 -23.04
N GLY A 369 18.61 14.94 -23.04
CA GLY A 369 18.45 14.00 -24.13
C GLY A 369 17.87 14.66 -25.39
N LYS A 370 17.99 13.99 -26.54
CA LYS A 370 17.48 14.48 -27.84
C LYS A 370 15.98 14.81 -27.85
N ASN A 371 15.22 14.27 -26.88
CA ASN A 371 13.77 14.49 -26.72
C ASN A 371 13.43 15.59 -25.69
N GLY A 372 14.38 16.42 -25.31
CA GLY A 372 14.17 17.47 -24.31
C GLY A 372 14.13 17.01 -22.85
N LYS A 373 14.09 15.71 -22.58
CA LYS A 373 14.06 15.12 -21.22
C LYS A 373 15.48 15.00 -20.65
N PHE A 374 15.63 15.28 -19.35
CA PHE A 374 16.91 15.12 -18.67
C PHE A 374 17.17 13.65 -18.32
N LYS A 375 18.40 13.17 -18.55
CA LYS A 375 18.88 11.86 -18.15
C LYS A 375 20.13 11.98 -17.28
N LEU A 376 20.34 11.07 -16.35
CA LEU A 376 21.60 11.00 -15.61
C LEU A 376 22.76 10.73 -16.57
N SER A 377 23.81 11.52 -16.47
CA SER A 377 25.09 11.28 -17.15
C SER A 377 25.76 10.04 -16.55
N GLU A 378 26.75 9.47 -17.26
CA GLU A 378 27.55 8.34 -16.73
C GLU A 378 28.23 8.67 -15.40
N LYS A 379 28.56 9.96 -15.13
CA LYS A 379 29.06 10.44 -13.83
C LYS A 379 27.96 10.50 -12.76
N GLY A 380 26.70 10.71 -13.14
CA GLY A 380 25.57 10.75 -12.22
C GLY A 380 25.01 9.37 -11.86
N LYS A 381 25.48 8.31 -12.54
CA LYS A 381 25.13 6.92 -12.25
C LYS A 381 26.09 6.21 -11.28
N LYS A 382 27.24 6.79 -11.04
CA LYS A 382 28.23 6.39 -10.03
C LYS A 382 28.03 7.18 -8.74
#